data_a888c3f02bf79b69b8b69e933b111e3d
#
_entry.id   a888c3f02bf79b69b8b69e933b111e3d
#
_cell.length_a   1.000
_cell.length_b   1.000
_cell.length_c   1.000
_cell.angle_alpha   90.00
_cell.angle_beta   90.00
_cell.angle_gamma   90.00
#
_symmetry.space_group_name_H-M   'P 1'
#
loop_
_entity.id
_entity.type
_entity.pdbx_description
1 polymer ?
#
loop_
_entity_poly.entity_id
_entity_poly.type
_entity_poly.pdbx_seq_one_letter_code
_entity_poly.pdbx_strand_id
1 'polypeptide(L)'
;MATRGTFATSLCWEDANGDEIEADVRVLYSRDKGFAGDHIDPPEPASIEIISITPADPTVIVPTRFETDDDLIAECMADWAAEEIEAAEWRAQSRRDQLMEGS
;
A
#
# COMPACT_ATOMS: atom_id res chain seq x y z
N MET A 1 -15.62 0.48 2.95
CA MET A 1 -15.37 0.99 1.60
C MET A 1 -13.88 0.85 1.27
N ALA A 2 -13.56 0.19 0.16
CA ALA A 2 -12.18 -0.01 -0.23
C ALA A 2 -11.63 1.24 -0.91
N THR A 3 -10.40 1.59 -0.60
CA THR A 3 -9.68 2.67 -1.26
C THR A 3 -8.45 2.09 -1.96
N ARG A 4 -7.85 2.86 -2.86
CA ARG A 4 -6.67 2.43 -3.59
C ARG A 4 -5.47 3.26 -3.18
N GLY A 5 -4.32 2.58 -3.11
CA GLY A 5 -3.04 3.22 -2.87
C GLY A 5 -2.02 2.78 -3.90
N THR A 6 -0.99 3.59 -4.11
CA THR A 6 0.12 3.24 -4.98
C THR A 6 1.43 3.61 -4.30
N PHE A 7 2.46 2.80 -4.55
CA PHE A 7 3.81 3.13 -4.12
C PHE A 7 4.84 2.50 -5.06
N ALA A 8 6.04 3.03 -5.02
CA ALA A 8 7.16 2.51 -5.80
C ALA A 8 8.08 1.69 -4.89
N THR A 9 8.52 0.55 -5.36
CA THR A 9 9.47 -0.31 -4.65
C THR A 9 10.34 -1.04 -5.66
N SER A 10 11.38 -1.72 -5.18
CA SER A 10 12.22 -2.58 -6.00
C SER A 10 11.93 -4.03 -5.67
N LEU A 11 11.81 -4.85 -6.70
CA LEU A 11 11.66 -6.29 -6.57
C LEU A 11 12.88 -7.00 -7.15
N CYS A 12 13.22 -8.13 -6.54
CA CYS A 12 14.36 -8.93 -6.92
C CYS A 12 13.92 -10.39 -7.03
N TRP A 13 14.27 -11.04 -8.13
CA TRP A 13 13.94 -12.45 -8.34
C TRP A 13 14.94 -13.09 -9.30
N GLU A 14 14.95 -14.41 -9.36
CA GLU A 14 15.74 -15.16 -10.33
C GLU A 14 14.88 -15.51 -11.54
N ASP A 15 15.45 -15.34 -12.74
CA ASP A 15 14.79 -15.75 -13.97
C ASP A 15 14.94 -17.26 -14.23
N ALA A 16 14.41 -17.73 -15.36
CA ALA A 16 14.48 -19.14 -15.74
C ALA A 16 15.92 -19.66 -15.94
N ASN A 17 16.87 -18.76 -16.17
CA ASN A 17 18.28 -19.09 -16.37
C ASN A 17 19.08 -19.05 -15.06
N GLY A 18 18.45 -18.61 -13.96
CA GLY A 18 19.11 -18.44 -12.67
C GLY A 18 19.79 -17.09 -12.50
N ASP A 19 19.59 -16.16 -13.42
CA ASP A 19 20.11 -14.81 -13.31
C ASP A 19 19.26 -13.97 -12.39
N GLU A 20 19.91 -13.20 -11.53
CA GLU A 20 19.21 -12.30 -10.61
C GLU A 20 18.72 -11.07 -11.38
N ILE A 21 17.43 -10.79 -11.27
CA ILE A 21 16.80 -9.61 -11.86
C ILE A 21 16.34 -8.70 -10.72
N GLU A 22 16.71 -7.43 -10.82
CA GLU A 22 16.22 -6.37 -9.94
C GLU A 22 15.51 -5.33 -10.81
N ALA A 23 14.31 -4.96 -10.41
CA ALA A 23 13.52 -3.98 -11.16
C ALA A 23 12.75 -3.07 -10.24
N ASP A 24 12.69 -1.79 -10.60
CA ASP A 24 11.80 -0.85 -9.95
C ASP A 24 10.39 -1.06 -10.47
N VAL A 25 9.43 -1.10 -9.57
CA VAL A 25 8.04 -1.35 -9.91
C VAL A 25 7.13 -0.37 -9.18
N ARG A 26 5.95 -0.14 -9.74
CA ARG A 26 4.87 0.56 -9.08
C ARG A 26 3.79 -0.43 -8.72
N VAL A 27 3.43 -0.46 -7.45
CA VAL A 27 2.39 -1.35 -6.94
C VAL A 27 1.10 -0.57 -6.76
N LEU A 28 0.03 -1.05 -7.40
CA LEU A 28 -1.33 -0.57 -7.16
C LEU A 28 -2.03 -1.61 -6.30
N TYR A 29 -2.56 -1.18 -5.16
CA TYR A 29 -3.24 -2.07 -4.24
C TYR A 29 -4.57 -1.48 -3.78
N SER A 30 -5.48 -2.36 -3.41
CA SER A 30 -6.74 -2.01 -2.76
C SER A 30 -6.56 -2.19 -1.26
N ARG A 31 -7.07 -1.25 -0.48
CA ARG A 31 -7.04 -1.31 0.97
C ARG A 31 -8.44 -1.16 1.53
N ASP A 32 -8.76 -2.01 2.49
CA ASP A 32 -10.04 -2.02 3.17
C ASP A 32 -9.78 -1.94 4.67
N LYS A 33 -10.35 -0.94 5.32
CA LYS A 33 -10.20 -0.76 6.77
C LYS A 33 -10.87 -1.87 7.57
N GLY A 34 -11.65 -2.71 6.91
CA GLY A 34 -12.42 -3.72 7.58
C GLY A 34 -13.68 -3.13 8.20
N PHE A 35 -14.29 -3.90 9.06
CA PHE A 35 -15.57 -3.57 9.68
C PHE A 35 -15.50 -3.91 11.17
N ALA A 36 -15.88 -2.96 12.03
CA ALA A 36 -15.80 -3.15 13.48
C ALA A 36 -16.81 -4.15 14.03
N GLY A 37 -17.80 -4.50 13.24
CA GLY A 37 -18.86 -5.41 13.65
C GLY A 37 -20.02 -4.71 14.30
N ASP A 38 -21.19 -5.36 14.25
CA ASP A 38 -22.39 -4.94 14.97
C ASP A 38 -23.13 -6.18 15.49
N HIS A 39 -24.39 -6.03 15.86
CA HIS A 39 -25.19 -7.14 16.38
C HIS A 39 -25.49 -8.24 15.34
N ILE A 40 -25.42 -7.91 14.07
CA ILE A 40 -25.83 -8.79 12.98
C ILE A 40 -24.62 -9.36 12.27
N ASP A 41 -23.62 -8.52 11.98
CA ASP A 41 -22.44 -8.93 11.19
C ASP A 41 -21.20 -9.01 12.08
N PRO A 42 -20.38 -10.07 11.91
CA PRO A 42 -19.13 -10.19 12.65
C PRO A 42 -18.12 -9.14 12.18
N PRO A 43 -17.13 -8.77 13.03
CA PRO A 43 -16.09 -7.85 12.62
C PRO A 43 -15.20 -8.47 11.54
N GLU A 44 -14.81 -7.64 10.56
CA GLU A 44 -13.86 -8.02 9.52
C GLU A 44 -12.55 -7.26 9.72
N PRO A 45 -11.39 -7.94 9.65
CA PRO A 45 -10.10 -7.27 9.78
C PRO A 45 -9.79 -6.43 8.55
N ALA A 46 -8.93 -5.44 8.73
CA ALA A 46 -8.39 -4.69 7.61
C ALA A 46 -7.65 -5.63 6.65
N SER A 47 -7.78 -5.39 5.36
CA SER A 47 -7.18 -6.24 4.34
C SER A 47 -6.57 -5.44 3.21
N ILE A 48 -5.61 -6.06 2.51
CA ILE A 48 -4.94 -5.48 1.35
C ILE A 48 -4.95 -6.52 0.24
N GLU A 49 -5.27 -6.05 -0.97
CA GLU A 49 -5.21 -6.84 -2.18
C GLU A 49 -4.38 -6.10 -3.22
N ILE A 50 -3.37 -6.76 -3.77
CA ILE A 50 -2.55 -6.19 -4.84
C ILE A 50 -3.32 -6.31 -6.15
N ILE A 51 -3.58 -5.18 -6.80
CA ILE A 51 -4.34 -5.13 -8.05
C ILE A 51 -3.40 -5.30 -9.24
N SER A 52 -2.29 -4.57 -9.25
CA SER A 52 -1.32 -4.66 -10.33
C SER A 52 0.07 -4.25 -9.88
N ILE A 53 1.07 -4.79 -10.56
CA ILE A 53 2.47 -4.43 -10.37
C ILE A 53 3.00 -4.06 -11.74
N THR A 54 3.40 -2.80 -11.90
CA THR A 54 3.87 -2.27 -13.19
C THR A 54 5.36 -1.99 -13.12
N PRO A 55 6.20 -2.65 -13.94
CA PRO A 55 7.63 -2.35 -13.96
C PRO A 55 7.91 -1.00 -14.59
N ALA A 56 8.92 -0.31 -14.09
CA ALA A 56 9.37 0.96 -14.65
C ALA A 56 9.95 0.77 -16.04
N ASP A 57 10.61 -0.38 -16.28
CA ASP A 57 11.10 -0.77 -17.58
C ASP A 57 10.07 -1.69 -18.26
N PRO A 58 9.46 -1.28 -19.38
CA PRO A 58 8.43 -2.08 -20.04
C PRO A 58 8.93 -3.39 -20.64
N THR A 59 10.25 -3.60 -20.73
CA THR A 59 10.83 -4.86 -21.19
C THR A 59 10.89 -5.92 -20.10
N VAL A 60 10.71 -5.52 -18.85
CA VAL A 60 10.74 -6.43 -17.70
C VAL A 60 9.35 -7.04 -17.48
N ILE A 61 9.31 -8.36 -17.26
CA ILE A 61 8.09 -9.08 -16.94
C ILE A 61 8.15 -9.46 -15.47
N VAL A 62 7.25 -8.88 -14.67
CA VAL A 62 7.16 -9.16 -13.23
C VAL A 62 6.39 -10.47 -13.02
N PRO A 63 6.96 -11.44 -12.29
CA PRO A 63 6.24 -12.68 -11.96
C PRO A 63 4.94 -12.41 -11.22
N THR A 64 3.87 -13.12 -11.60
CA THR A 64 2.55 -12.96 -10.99
C THR A 64 2.51 -13.39 -9.52
N ARG A 65 3.47 -14.21 -9.08
CA ARG A 65 3.58 -14.63 -7.68
C ARG A 65 3.70 -13.47 -6.69
N PHE A 66 4.21 -12.33 -7.15
CA PHE A 66 4.33 -11.14 -6.29
C PHE A 66 2.99 -10.51 -5.94
N GLU A 67 1.94 -10.78 -6.69
CA GLU A 67 0.59 -10.29 -6.39
C GLU A 67 0.03 -10.89 -5.10
N THR A 68 0.56 -12.03 -4.67
CA THR A 68 0.17 -12.71 -3.43
C THR A 68 1.33 -12.86 -2.46
N ASP A 69 2.43 -12.15 -2.68
CA ASP A 69 3.62 -12.22 -1.83
C ASP A 69 3.36 -11.49 -0.51
N ASP A 70 3.54 -12.22 0.61
CA ASP A 70 3.29 -11.66 1.95
C ASP A 70 4.21 -10.49 2.29
N ASP A 71 5.46 -10.53 1.83
CA ASP A 71 6.41 -9.44 2.07
C ASP A 71 5.98 -8.17 1.35
N LEU A 72 5.48 -8.30 0.12
CA LEU A 72 4.97 -7.16 -0.64
C LEU A 72 3.67 -6.62 -0.03
N ILE A 73 2.80 -7.50 0.42
CA ILE A 73 1.58 -7.11 1.13
C ILE A 73 1.94 -6.36 2.42
N ALA A 74 2.97 -6.79 3.14
CA ALA A 74 3.47 -6.08 4.32
C ALA A 74 3.98 -4.68 3.97
N GLU A 75 4.65 -4.51 2.83
CA GLU A 75 5.07 -3.20 2.33
C GLU A 75 3.86 -2.31 2.01
N CYS A 76 2.81 -2.87 1.43
CA CYS A 76 1.55 -2.15 1.19
C CYS A 76 0.94 -1.66 2.50
N MET A 77 0.92 -2.50 3.52
CA MET A 77 0.42 -2.12 4.85
C MET A 77 1.25 -1.01 5.48
N ALA A 78 2.57 -1.09 5.35
CA ALA A 78 3.47 -0.06 5.86
C ALA A 78 3.27 1.28 5.14
N ASP A 79 3.08 1.26 3.82
CA ASP A 79 2.78 2.44 3.03
C ASP A 79 1.47 3.09 3.47
N TRP A 80 0.43 2.28 3.66
CA TRP A 80 -0.86 2.75 4.13
C TRP A 80 -0.76 3.37 5.52
N ALA A 81 -0.06 2.71 6.45
CA ALA A 81 0.14 3.22 7.80
C ALA A 81 0.89 4.55 7.79
N ALA A 82 1.93 4.68 6.97
CA ALA A 82 2.69 5.92 6.83
C ALA A 82 1.82 7.06 6.27
N GLU A 83 0.98 6.77 5.29
CA GLU A 83 0.04 7.74 4.72
C GLU A 83 -0.96 8.23 5.76
N GLU A 84 -1.49 7.34 6.59
CA GLU A 84 -2.43 7.72 7.64
C GLU A 84 -1.78 8.57 8.73
N ILE A 85 -0.55 8.27 9.11
CA ILE A 85 0.22 9.06 10.07
C ILE A 85 0.47 10.46 9.51
N GLU A 86 0.90 10.56 8.26
CA GLU A 86 1.15 11.83 7.60
C GLU A 86 -0.13 12.67 7.50
N ALA A 87 -1.25 12.05 7.14
CA ALA A 87 -2.54 12.75 7.09
C ALA A 87 -2.99 13.24 8.46
N ALA A 88 -2.75 12.47 9.52
CA ALA A 88 -3.07 12.86 10.88
C ALA A 88 -2.21 14.05 11.35
N GLU A 89 -0.92 14.05 11.03
CA GLU A 89 -0.02 15.16 11.34
C GLU A 89 -0.44 16.43 10.62
N TRP A 90 -0.81 16.31 9.36
CA TRP A 90 -1.28 17.45 8.55
C TRP A 90 -2.53 18.07 9.16
N ARG A 91 -3.48 17.26 9.57
CA ARG A 91 -4.70 17.75 10.22
C ARG A 91 -4.41 18.44 11.56
N ALA A 92 -3.50 17.89 12.35
CA ALA A 92 -3.09 18.50 13.61
C ALA A 92 -2.42 19.86 13.39
N GLN A 93 -1.57 19.97 12.38
CA GLN A 93 -0.91 21.22 12.02
C GLN A 93 -1.91 22.27 11.56
N SER A 94 -2.87 21.91 10.74
CA SER A 94 -3.93 22.81 10.29
C SER A 94 -4.76 23.37 11.46
N ARG A 95 -5.04 22.55 12.46
CA ARG A 95 -5.73 23.01 13.66
C ARG A 95 -4.92 24.04 14.43
N ARG A 96 -3.64 23.83 14.58
CA ARG A 96 -2.76 24.80 15.26
C ARG A 96 -2.74 26.14 14.57
N ASP A 97 -2.64 26.13 13.24
CA ASP A 97 -2.65 27.34 12.45
C ASP A 97 -3.96 28.11 12.58
N GLN A 98 -5.10 27.41 12.61
CA GLN A 98 -6.40 28.05 12.83
C GLN A 98 -6.52 28.66 14.21
N LEU A 99 -6.01 28.00 15.25
CA LEU A 99 -6.02 28.51 16.62
C LEU A 99 -5.14 29.76 16.77
N MET A 100 -4.03 29.82 16.07
CA MET A 100 -3.13 30.98 16.09
C MET A 100 -3.74 32.18 15.38
N GLU A 101 -4.43 31.98 14.27
CA GLU A 101 -5.09 33.03 13.53
C GLU A 101 -6.29 33.61 14.26
N GLY A 102 -6.93 32.81 15.08
CA GLY A 102 -8.12 33.22 15.85
C GLY A 102 -7.83 33.99 17.11
N SER A 103 -6.59 34.23 17.46
CA SER A 103 -6.23 34.93 18.70
C SER A 103 -6.01 36.43 18.50
#